data_c0af7111816619afd3dea441ee76bb65
#
_entry.id   c0af7111816619afd3dea441ee76bb65
#
_cell.length_a   1.000
_cell.length_b   1.000
_cell.length_c   1.000
_cell.angle_alpha   90.00
_cell.angle_beta   90.00
_cell.angle_gamma   90.00
#
_symmetry.space_group_name_H-M   'P 1'
#
loop_
_entity.id
_entity.type
_entity.pdbx_description
1 polymer ?
#
loop_
_entity_poly.entity_id
_entity_poly.type
_entity_poly.pdbx_seq_one_letter_code
_entity_poly.pdbx_strand_id
1 'polypeptide(L)'
;MLSFDEHRPEAVQSNNGLITTIAASAGEEVEYALEGSVFVGGASVQWLRDELQLFRESAQSEEFAEAVGDTAGAYVVPAFTGLGARTGILTPAAWWWEL
;
A
#
# COMPACT_ATOMS: atom_id res chain seq x y z
N MET A 1 5.58 -0.64 -0.39
CA MET A 1 4.81 0.47 -0.98
C MET A 1 4.16 -0.05 -2.25
N LEU A 2 2.86 0.07 -2.39
CA LEU A 2 2.16 -0.25 -3.62
C LEU A 2 1.97 1.05 -4.39
N SER A 3 2.40 1.11 -5.63
CA SER A 3 2.19 2.24 -6.53
C SER A 3 1.39 1.78 -7.75
N PHE A 4 0.56 2.66 -8.26
CA PHE A 4 -0.17 2.48 -9.51
C PHE A 4 0.28 3.57 -10.48
N ASP A 5 0.74 3.16 -11.67
CA ASP A 5 1.24 4.04 -12.70
C ASP A 5 0.31 4.03 -13.92
N GLU A 6 -0.04 5.21 -14.38
CA GLU A 6 -0.67 5.41 -15.69
C GLU A 6 0.20 6.37 -16.49
N HIS A 7 0.84 5.87 -17.56
CA HIS A 7 1.74 6.64 -18.41
C HIS A 7 0.97 7.55 -19.37
N ARG A 8 1.37 8.82 -19.44
CA ARG A 8 0.75 9.83 -20.29
C ARG A 8 1.80 10.79 -20.87
N PRO A 9 1.61 11.30 -22.11
CA PRO A 9 2.52 12.29 -22.70
C PRO A 9 2.38 13.69 -22.08
N GLU A 10 1.30 13.95 -21.35
CA GLU A 10 1.03 15.24 -20.70
C GLU A 10 0.97 15.10 -19.19
N ALA A 11 1.53 16.10 -18.48
CA ALA A 11 1.43 16.18 -17.04
C ALA A 11 -0.01 16.51 -16.62
N VAL A 12 -0.70 15.56 -16.01
CA VAL A 12 -2.06 15.71 -15.51
C VAL A 12 -2.04 15.83 -14.00
N GLN A 13 -2.77 16.80 -13.48
CA GLN A 13 -2.95 16.91 -12.02
C GLN A 13 -4.18 16.10 -11.58
N SER A 14 -3.99 15.29 -10.54
CA SER A 14 -5.08 14.52 -9.94
C SER A 14 -5.83 15.34 -8.92
N ASN A 15 -7.16 15.26 -8.96
CA ASN A 15 -8.03 15.81 -7.90
C ASN A 15 -8.34 14.78 -6.79
N ASN A 16 -7.73 13.59 -6.86
CA ASN A 16 -8.01 12.45 -5.98
C ASN A 16 -6.79 12.01 -5.15
N GLY A 17 -5.82 12.90 -4.94
CA GLY A 17 -4.66 12.62 -4.10
C GLY A 17 -3.57 11.75 -4.75
N LEU A 18 -3.61 11.57 -6.08
CA LEU A 18 -2.51 10.98 -6.82
C LEU A 18 -1.42 12.03 -7.08
N ILE A 19 -0.19 11.57 -7.20
CA ILE A 19 0.98 12.39 -7.47
C ILE A 19 1.36 12.25 -8.95
N THR A 20 1.61 13.38 -9.61
CA THR A 20 2.19 13.36 -10.96
C THR A 20 3.70 13.31 -10.86
N THR A 21 4.30 12.33 -11.49
CA THR A 21 5.75 12.12 -11.54
C THR A 21 6.22 11.92 -12.96
N ILE A 22 7.53 12.01 -13.17
CA ILE A 22 8.15 11.70 -14.46
C ILE A 22 8.35 10.19 -14.54
N ALA A 23 7.79 9.57 -15.58
CA ALA A 23 7.98 8.16 -15.87
C ALA A 23 9.35 7.90 -16.52
N ALA A 24 9.79 6.64 -16.49
CA ALA A 24 10.98 6.21 -17.21
C ALA A 24 10.71 6.28 -18.73
N SER A 25 11.39 7.19 -19.42
CA SER A 25 11.30 7.37 -20.88
C SER A 25 12.53 6.77 -21.54
N ALA A 26 12.33 6.07 -22.65
CA ALA A 26 13.42 5.48 -23.43
C ALA A 26 13.85 6.36 -24.62
N GLY A 27 13.33 7.58 -24.76
CA GLY A 27 13.55 8.51 -25.86
C GLY A 27 13.73 9.95 -25.42
N GLU A 28 13.67 10.87 -26.36
CA GLU A 28 13.75 12.31 -26.11
C GLU A 28 12.45 12.90 -25.55
N GLU A 29 11.34 12.18 -25.65
CA GLU A 29 10.06 12.61 -25.14
C GLU A 29 9.93 12.25 -23.66
N VAL A 30 9.49 13.20 -22.85
CA VAL A 30 9.24 13.02 -21.42
C VAL A 30 7.81 12.47 -21.26
N GLU A 31 7.71 11.33 -20.60
CA GLU A 31 6.43 10.76 -20.20
C GLU A 31 6.15 11.03 -18.71
N TYR A 32 4.90 11.23 -18.38
CA TYR A 32 4.44 11.46 -17.02
C TYR A 32 3.60 10.28 -16.54
N ALA A 33 3.66 10.02 -15.25
CA ALA A 33 2.85 8.99 -14.61
C ALA A 33 2.03 9.58 -13.46
N LEU A 34 0.84 9.03 -13.24
CA LEU A 34 0.07 9.26 -12.03
C LEU A 34 0.38 8.13 -11.05
N GLU A 35 0.91 8.49 -9.89
CA GLU A 35 1.32 7.56 -8.86
C GLU A 35 0.39 7.64 -7.64
N GLY A 36 -0.12 6.48 -7.21
CA GLY A 36 -0.82 6.32 -5.95
C GLY A 36 0.04 5.57 -4.95
N SER A 37 0.38 6.19 -3.83
CA SER A 37 1.20 5.58 -2.80
C SER A 37 0.36 5.17 -1.61
N VAL A 38 0.43 3.89 -1.24
CA VAL A 38 -0.14 3.34 -0.02
C VAL A 38 0.98 3.28 1.03
N PHE A 39 0.77 3.90 2.19
CA PHE A 39 1.82 4.03 3.20
C PHE A 39 2.20 2.69 3.82
N VAL A 40 1.23 1.81 4.02
CA VAL A 40 1.45 0.50 4.64
C VAL A 40 0.91 -0.60 3.72
N GLY A 41 1.82 -1.27 3.05
CA GLY A 41 1.55 -2.48 2.24
C GLY A 41 2.32 -3.66 2.83
N GLY A 42 3.40 -4.09 2.16
CA GLY A 42 4.30 -5.13 2.66
C GLY A 42 4.93 -4.84 4.03
N ALA A 43 4.99 -3.56 4.43
CA ALA A 43 5.44 -3.16 5.76
C ALA A 43 4.57 -3.75 6.89
N SER A 44 3.30 -4.08 6.64
CA SER A 44 2.46 -4.77 7.62
C SER A 44 2.97 -6.18 7.92
N VAL A 45 3.42 -6.92 6.91
CA VAL A 45 4.02 -8.25 7.08
C VAL A 45 5.34 -8.17 7.84
N GLN A 46 6.16 -7.15 7.56
CA GLN A 46 7.39 -6.90 8.31
C GLN A 46 7.09 -6.61 9.79
N TRP A 47 6.09 -5.80 10.06
CA TRP A 47 5.67 -5.49 11.43
C TRP A 47 5.20 -6.73 12.19
N LEU A 48 4.41 -7.61 11.55
CA LEU A 48 4.00 -8.88 12.14
C LEU A 48 5.19 -9.78 12.47
N ARG A 49 6.24 -9.76 11.65
CA ARG A 49 7.46 -10.54 11.85
C ARG A 49 8.35 -9.92 12.94
N ASP A 50 8.65 -8.61 12.82
CA ASP A 50 9.73 -7.98 13.57
C ASP A 50 9.26 -7.52 14.96
N GLU A 51 8.05 -6.97 15.05
CA GLU A 51 7.51 -6.44 16.31
C GLU A 51 6.64 -7.47 17.05
N LEU A 52 5.70 -8.10 16.37
CA LEU A 52 4.85 -9.11 17.00
C LEU A 52 5.49 -10.51 17.05
N GLN A 53 6.56 -10.73 16.29
CA GLN A 53 7.33 -11.98 16.25
C GLN A 53 6.48 -13.23 16.00
N LEU A 54 5.43 -13.10 15.17
CA LEU A 54 4.52 -14.21 14.88
C LEU A 54 5.15 -15.27 13.98
N PHE A 55 6.15 -14.90 13.19
CA PHE A 55 6.91 -15.77 12.32
C PHE A 55 8.34 -15.22 12.12
N ARG A 56 9.26 -16.03 11.59
CA ARG A 56 10.67 -15.65 11.41
C ARG A 56 10.95 -15.08 10.03
N GLU A 57 10.28 -15.59 9.01
CA GLU A 57 10.45 -15.23 7.62
C GLU A 57 9.14 -14.78 7.02
N SER A 58 9.18 -13.74 6.19
CA SER A 58 7.95 -13.18 5.60
C SER A 58 7.19 -14.19 4.73
N ALA A 59 7.87 -15.15 4.11
CA ALA A 59 7.25 -16.22 3.34
C ALA A 59 6.29 -17.09 4.18
N GLN A 60 6.58 -17.27 5.47
CA GLN A 60 5.72 -18.05 6.37
C GLN A 60 4.32 -17.41 6.56
N SER A 61 4.17 -16.11 6.28
CA SER A 61 2.86 -15.46 6.34
C SER A 61 1.87 -16.04 5.32
N GLU A 62 2.35 -16.44 4.15
CA GLU A 62 1.55 -17.10 3.13
C GLU A 62 1.11 -18.48 3.60
N GLU A 63 2.03 -19.28 4.13
CA GLU A 63 1.75 -20.62 4.67
C GLU A 63 0.70 -20.57 5.79
N PHE A 64 0.81 -19.60 6.70
CA PHE A 64 -0.15 -19.42 7.78
C PHE A 64 -1.51 -18.93 7.28
N ALA A 65 -1.53 -18.05 6.27
CA ALA A 65 -2.77 -17.59 5.66
C ALA A 65 -3.51 -18.73 4.93
N GLU A 66 -2.78 -19.61 4.25
CA GLU A 66 -3.35 -20.77 3.57
C GLU A 66 -3.85 -21.85 4.54
N ALA A 67 -3.21 -21.97 5.71
CA ALA A 67 -3.58 -22.96 6.71
C ALA A 67 -4.91 -22.65 7.43
N VAL A 68 -5.36 -21.39 7.41
CA VAL A 68 -6.63 -20.98 7.99
C VAL A 68 -7.67 -20.83 6.89
N GLY A 69 -8.85 -21.39 7.07
CA GLY A 69 -9.89 -21.38 6.04
C GLY A 69 -10.54 -20.01 5.81
N ASP A 70 -10.52 -19.14 6.81
CA ASP A 70 -11.10 -17.80 6.78
C ASP A 70 -10.47 -16.88 7.84
N THR A 71 -10.89 -15.63 7.87
CA THR A 71 -10.43 -14.64 8.85
C THR A 71 -11.13 -14.73 10.20
N ALA A 72 -12.10 -15.61 10.37
CA ALA A 72 -13.01 -15.68 11.52
C ALA A 72 -13.68 -14.33 11.85
N GLY A 73 -13.88 -13.48 10.83
CA GLY A 73 -14.44 -12.13 10.97
C GLY A 73 -13.46 -11.07 11.48
N ALA A 74 -12.18 -11.40 11.66
CA ALA A 74 -11.17 -10.45 12.11
C ALA A 74 -10.50 -9.75 10.91
N TYR A 75 -10.41 -8.42 10.98
CA TYR A 75 -9.74 -7.58 9.98
C TYR A 75 -8.85 -6.55 10.66
N VAL A 76 -7.71 -6.26 10.05
CA VAL A 76 -6.78 -5.23 10.50
C VAL A 76 -6.58 -4.20 9.40
N VAL A 77 -6.80 -2.92 9.72
CA VAL A 77 -6.47 -1.81 8.84
C VAL A 77 -5.23 -1.10 9.40
N PRO A 78 -4.04 -1.37 8.84
CA PRO A 78 -2.78 -0.84 9.36
C PRO A 78 -2.54 0.58 8.85
N ALA A 79 -3.35 1.55 9.30
CA ALA A 79 -3.27 2.95 8.88
C ALA A 79 -2.62 3.83 9.96
N PHE A 80 -1.55 3.37 10.60
CA PHE A 80 -0.88 4.08 11.69
C PHE A 80 -0.32 5.44 11.28
N THR A 81 0.03 5.62 10.01
CA THR A 81 0.54 6.88 9.44
C THR A 81 -0.45 7.55 8.50
N GLY A 82 -1.69 7.07 8.46
CA GLY A 82 -2.74 7.50 7.52
C GLY A 82 -2.88 6.57 6.33
N LEU A 83 -3.87 6.82 5.49
CA LEU A 83 -4.22 5.96 4.34
C LEU A 83 -3.45 6.32 3.06
N GLY A 84 -2.91 7.52 2.94
CA GLY A 84 -2.18 7.97 1.74
C GLY A 84 -3.09 8.22 0.55
N ALA A 85 -2.72 7.68 -0.61
CA ALA A 85 -3.40 7.91 -1.88
C ALA A 85 -4.90 7.62 -1.85
N ARG A 86 -5.65 8.34 -2.69
CA ARG A 86 -7.10 8.35 -2.89
C ARG A 86 -7.91 9.07 -1.81
N THR A 87 -7.54 8.98 -0.55
CA THR A 87 -8.36 9.57 0.53
C THR A 87 -7.80 10.89 1.02
N GLY A 88 -6.51 11.17 0.81
CA GLY A 88 -5.80 12.32 1.35
C GLY A 88 -5.81 12.38 2.89
N ILE A 89 -6.23 11.31 3.56
CA ILE A 89 -6.31 11.24 5.01
C ILE A 89 -4.92 10.95 5.56
N LEU A 90 -4.31 11.95 6.15
CA LEU A 90 -3.01 11.84 6.82
C LEU A 90 -3.13 11.59 8.33
N THR A 91 -4.34 11.51 8.84
CA THR A 91 -4.57 11.26 10.27
C THR A 91 -4.21 9.81 10.59
N PRO A 92 -3.35 9.56 11.58
CA PRO A 92 -3.05 8.22 12.02
C PRO A 92 -4.32 7.51 12.50
N ALA A 93 -4.56 6.33 11.98
CA ALA A 93 -5.67 5.49 12.38
C ALA A 93 -5.28 4.02 12.30
N ALA A 94 -5.59 3.27 13.33
CA ALA A 94 -5.53 1.81 13.31
C ALA A 94 -6.83 1.28 13.93
N TRP A 95 -7.47 0.38 13.21
CA TRP A 95 -8.75 -0.17 13.64
C TRP A 95 -8.69 -1.69 13.59
N TRP A 96 -9.21 -2.28 14.63
CA TRP A 96 -9.48 -3.71 14.72
C TRP A 96 -10.98 -3.90 14.65
N TRP A 97 -11.46 -4.73 13.73
CA TRP A 97 -12.85 -5.11 13.65
C TRP A 97 -13.00 -6.62 13.82
N GLU A 98 -13.91 -6.96 14.69
CA GLU A 98 -14.50 -8.28 14.74
C GLU A 98 -15.96 -8.14 14.26
N LEU A 99 -16.27 -8.81 13.18
CA LEU A 99 -17.62 -8.83 12.59
C LEU A 99 -18.39 -10.08 13.04
#